data_3e5e55fb39d8e7d2d379676643b16dc4
#
_entry.id   3e5e55fb39d8e7d2d379676643b16dc4
#
_cell.length_a   1.000
_cell.length_b   1.000
_cell.length_c   1.000
_cell.angle_alpha   90.00
_cell.angle_beta   90.00
_cell.angle_gamma   90.00
#
_symmetry.space_group_name_H-M   'P 1'
#
loop_
_entity.id
_entity.type
_entity.pdbx_description
1 polymer ?
#
loop_
_entity_poly.entity_id
_entity_poly.type
_entity_poly.pdbx_seq_one_letter_code
_entity_poly.pdbx_strand_id
1 'polypeptide(L)'
;ASPTRYNKHRDYLNPVLIKKFGWIYDIIIEKLQGELDAPVVLDGFLSYPGFHIFAAKTKGVILKEYTKLFEKSLGSVHVDVQYEEHHEYWQTFDEVTFNDEDIMSFTIPIDLPSGGGGLYTWADEVNPYSFNYTTTENKMTELKNEKVPNLYNKGEMVYFVGHLLHQMMPGINVQPTDRRITVQGHGQKCDGVWRLYW
;
A
#
# COMPACT_ATOMS: atom_id res chain seq x y z
N ALA A 1 -0.72 8.45 3.57
CA ALA A 1 -0.67 8.78 5.01
C ALA A 1 0.72 8.39 5.52
N SER A 2 1.31 9.18 6.44
CA SER A 2 2.62 8.86 6.99
C SER A 2 2.51 7.70 7.98
N PRO A 3 3.36 6.65 7.89
CA PRO A 3 3.44 5.57 8.86
C PRO A 3 3.64 6.07 10.29
N THR A 4 4.49 7.06 10.51
CA THR A 4 4.73 7.67 11.81
C THR A 4 3.44 8.22 12.45
N ARG A 5 2.52 8.74 11.63
CA ARG A 5 1.23 9.22 12.13
C ARG A 5 0.33 8.07 12.62
N TYR A 6 0.33 6.94 11.91
CA TYR A 6 -0.40 5.75 12.31
C TYR A 6 0.22 5.11 13.54
N ASN A 7 1.53 5.03 13.59
CA ASN A 7 2.25 4.41 14.70
C ASN A 7 1.98 5.07 16.08
N LYS A 8 1.62 6.35 16.10
CA LYS A 8 1.17 7.04 17.33
C LYS A 8 -0.11 6.43 17.94
N HIS A 9 -0.89 5.73 17.16
CA HIS A 9 -2.16 5.15 17.57
C HIS A 9 -2.13 3.62 17.66
N ARG A 10 -0.99 2.98 17.43
CA ARG A 10 -0.85 1.53 17.38
C ARG A 10 -1.38 0.82 18.62
N ASP A 11 -1.07 1.34 19.81
CA ASP A 11 -1.42 0.71 21.07
C ASP A 11 -2.94 0.60 21.25
N TYR A 12 -3.68 1.48 20.61
CA TYR A 12 -5.14 1.45 20.57
C TYR A 12 -5.66 0.69 19.33
N LEU A 13 -5.08 0.94 18.16
CA LEU A 13 -5.59 0.41 16.89
C LEU A 13 -5.27 -1.08 16.70
N ASN A 14 -4.05 -1.52 17.00
CA ASN A 14 -3.65 -2.91 16.79
C ASN A 14 -4.56 -3.91 17.52
N PRO A 15 -4.90 -3.73 18.82
CA PRO A 15 -5.85 -4.61 19.50
C PRO A 15 -7.25 -4.61 18.87
N VAL A 16 -7.72 -3.46 18.39
CA VAL A 16 -9.02 -3.35 17.71
C VAL A 16 -9.00 -4.08 16.38
N LEU A 17 -7.92 -3.93 15.60
CA LEU A 17 -7.74 -4.58 14.31
C LEU A 17 -7.71 -6.11 14.49
N ILE A 18 -6.90 -6.61 15.41
CA ILE A 18 -6.85 -8.06 15.71
C ILE A 18 -8.20 -8.59 16.16
N LYS A 19 -8.86 -7.91 17.09
CA LYS A 19 -10.15 -8.36 17.61
C LYS A 19 -11.22 -8.45 16.53
N LYS A 20 -11.21 -7.53 15.56
CA LYS A 20 -12.27 -7.43 14.54
C LYS A 20 -11.90 -8.13 13.23
N PHE A 21 -10.63 -8.16 12.88
CA PHE A 21 -10.15 -8.54 11.55
C PHE A 21 -8.97 -9.52 11.63
N GLY A 22 -8.69 -10.15 12.78
CA GLY A 22 -7.58 -11.09 12.95
C GLY A 22 -7.54 -12.17 11.88
N TRP A 23 -8.71 -12.70 11.50
CA TRP A 23 -8.83 -13.68 10.44
C TRP A 23 -8.31 -13.20 9.06
N ILE A 24 -8.36 -11.88 8.78
CA ILE A 24 -7.78 -11.33 7.55
C ILE A 24 -6.25 -11.41 7.63
N TYR A 25 -5.68 -11.05 8.78
CA TYR A 25 -4.23 -11.12 8.98
C TYR A 25 -3.71 -12.57 8.94
N ASP A 26 -4.47 -13.52 9.47
CA ASP A 26 -4.12 -14.94 9.38
C ASP A 26 -4.02 -15.40 7.92
N ILE A 27 -5.00 -15.01 7.09
CA ILE A 27 -4.99 -15.29 5.64
C ILE A 27 -3.81 -14.59 4.95
N ILE A 28 -3.54 -13.32 5.25
CA ILE A 28 -2.43 -12.58 4.68
C ILE A 28 -1.10 -13.28 4.97
N ILE A 29 -0.87 -13.63 6.24
CA ILE A 29 0.34 -14.30 6.69
C ILE A 29 0.50 -15.64 5.98
N GLU A 30 -0.53 -16.49 5.99
CA GLU A 30 -0.50 -17.79 5.34
C GLU A 30 -0.15 -17.68 3.85
N LYS A 31 -0.80 -16.77 3.13
CA LYS A 31 -0.56 -16.59 1.69
C LYS A 31 0.84 -16.07 1.42
N LEU A 32 1.28 -15.04 2.12
CA LEU A 32 2.62 -14.49 1.93
C LEU A 32 3.72 -15.49 2.32
N GLN A 33 3.53 -16.30 3.36
CA GLN A 33 4.47 -17.37 3.70
C GLN A 33 4.64 -18.38 2.57
N GLY A 34 3.52 -18.76 1.93
CA GLY A 34 3.56 -19.67 0.80
C GLY A 34 4.23 -19.11 -0.45
N GLU A 35 4.04 -17.82 -0.72
CA GLU A 35 4.60 -17.15 -1.90
C GLU A 35 6.08 -16.76 -1.73
N LEU A 36 6.47 -16.36 -0.52
CA LEU A 36 7.82 -15.85 -0.23
C LEU A 36 8.78 -16.95 0.25
N ASP A 37 8.28 -18.16 0.48
CA ASP A 37 9.02 -19.29 1.07
C ASP A 37 9.83 -18.90 2.32
N ALA A 38 9.22 -18.06 3.17
CA ALA A 38 9.84 -17.52 4.35
C ALA A 38 8.79 -17.23 5.44
N PRO A 39 9.17 -17.26 6.73
CA PRO A 39 8.28 -16.87 7.82
C PRO A 39 7.77 -15.45 7.65
N VAL A 40 6.46 -15.24 7.92
CA VAL A 40 5.81 -13.93 7.89
C VAL A 40 5.08 -13.70 9.21
N VAL A 41 5.24 -12.53 9.81
CA VAL A 41 4.58 -12.14 11.06
C VAL A 41 4.07 -10.70 10.99
N LEU A 42 3.09 -10.34 11.81
CA LEU A 42 2.81 -8.93 12.08
C LEU A 42 3.91 -8.38 12.98
N ASP A 43 4.43 -7.20 12.65
CA ASP A 43 5.42 -6.55 13.51
C ASP A 43 4.79 -6.12 14.85
N GLY A 44 5.36 -6.58 15.95
CA GLY A 44 4.79 -6.32 17.28
C GLY A 44 5.00 -4.88 17.79
N PHE A 45 5.88 -4.12 17.16
CA PHE A 45 6.24 -2.77 17.58
C PHE A 45 5.61 -1.67 16.72
N LEU A 46 5.27 -1.97 15.48
CA LEU A 46 4.71 -1.02 14.52
C LEU A 46 3.18 -1.16 14.40
N SER A 47 2.57 -0.21 13.71
CA SER A 47 1.16 -0.30 13.31
C SER A 47 0.97 -1.47 12.35
N TYR A 48 -0.12 -2.21 12.53
CA TYR A 48 -0.48 -3.27 11.60
C TYR A 48 -1.01 -2.74 10.28
N PRO A 49 -0.91 -3.54 9.19
CA PRO A 49 -1.55 -3.23 7.93
C PRO A 49 -2.98 -2.76 8.10
N GLY A 50 -3.37 -1.73 7.40
CA GLY A 50 -4.59 -1.00 7.69
C GLY A 50 -5.57 -0.90 6.53
N PHE A 51 -6.76 -0.37 6.82
CA PHE A 51 -7.79 -0.14 5.82
C PHE A 51 -7.68 1.25 5.20
N HIS A 52 -7.60 1.29 3.89
CA HIS A 52 -7.72 2.52 3.10
C HIS A 52 -9.13 2.61 2.53
N ILE A 53 -9.85 3.64 2.90
CA ILE A 53 -11.25 3.83 2.53
C ILE A 53 -11.39 5.13 1.74
N PHE A 54 -11.73 5.00 0.47
CA PHE A 54 -12.11 6.10 -0.40
C PHE A 54 -13.57 5.90 -0.81
N ALA A 55 -14.40 6.92 -0.64
CA ALA A 55 -15.81 6.88 -1.00
C ALA A 55 -16.15 8.07 -1.90
N ALA A 56 -16.92 7.83 -2.96
CA ALA A 56 -17.40 8.87 -3.85
C ALA A 56 -18.35 9.86 -3.16
N LYS A 57 -19.02 9.39 -2.09
CA LYS A 57 -19.91 10.20 -1.26
C LYS A 57 -19.67 9.94 0.21
N THR A 58 -19.36 10.98 0.97
CA THR A 58 -19.33 10.93 2.43
C THR A 58 -20.68 11.41 2.98
N LYS A 59 -21.17 10.76 4.02
CA LYS A 59 -22.47 11.07 4.65
C LYS A 59 -22.50 12.56 5.06
N GLY A 60 -23.42 13.34 4.47
CA GLY A 60 -23.65 14.74 4.81
C GLY A 60 -22.85 15.77 3.98
N VAL A 61 -21.92 15.37 3.14
CA VAL A 61 -21.16 16.30 2.30
C VAL A 61 -21.23 15.82 0.85
N ILE A 62 -22.03 16.51 0.05
CA ILE A 62 -22.02 16.33 -1.41
C ILE A 62 -20.84 17.14 -1.93
N LEU A 63 -19.65 16.57 -1.89
CA LEU A 63 -18.51 17.20 -2.51
C LEU A 63 -18.45 16.70 -3.96
N LYS A 64 -18.94 17.49 -4.90
CA LYS A 64 -18.64 17.33 -6.33
C LYS A 64 -17.13 17.16 -6.57
N GLU A 65 -16.33 17.72 -5.67
CA GLU A 65 -14.88 17.62 -5.65
C GLU A 65 -14.37 16.20 -5.31
N TYR A 66 -15.05 15.44 -4.42
CA TYR A 66 -14.63 14.08 -4.12
C TYR A 66 -14.89 13.09 -5.26
N THR A 67 -16.02 13.25 -5.97
CA THR A 67 -16.27 12.46 -7.18
C THR A 67 -15.19 12.74 -8.22
N LYS A 68 -14.82 14.01 -8.40
CA LYS A 68 -13.74 14.40 -9.31
C LYS A 68 -12.37 13.89 -8.86
N LEU A 69 -12.08 13.83 -7.57
CA LEU A 69 -10.86 13.24 -7.04
C LEU A 69 -10.83 11.71 -7.28
N PHE A 70 -11.96 11.06 -7.11
CA PHE A 70 -12.08 9.62 -7.32
C PHE A 70 -11.96 9.23 -8.81
N GLU A 71 -12.36 10.11 -9.73
CA GLU A 71 -12.19 9.97 -11.17
C GLU A 71 -10.77 10.32 -11.65
N LYS A 72 -9.92 10.88 -10.76
CA LYS A 72 -8.51 11.13 -11.02
C LYS A 72 -7.68 10.09 -10.30
N SER A 73 -6.45 9.90 -10.73
CA SER A 73 -5.48 9.13 -9.95
C SER A 73 -5.31 9.79 -8.59
N LEU A 74 -5.72 9.08 -7.52
CA LEU A 74 -5.78 9.62 -6.16
C LEU A 74 -4.41 9.75 -5.50
N GLY A 75 -3.38 9.15 -6.09
CA GLY A 75 -2.01 9.18 -5.60
C GLY A 75 -1.04 9.74 -6.64
N SER A 76 0.09 10.23 -6.17
CA SER A 76 1.24 10.51 -7.03
C SER A 76 1.81 9.23 -7.61
N VAL A 77 2.62 9.35 -8.66
CA VAL A 77 3.50 8.27 -9.09
C VAL A 77 4.64 8.20 -8.07
N HIS A 78 4.90 7.04 -7.48
CA HIS A 78 5.89 6.87 -6.41
C HIS A 78 6.36 5.41 -6.31
N VAL A 79 7.40 5.21 -5.54
CA VAL A 79 7.80 3.94 -4.94
C VAL A 79 7.52 3.97 -3.45
N ASP A 80 7.31 2.82 -2.86
CA ASP A 80 7.10 2.70 -1.42
C ASP A 80 8.44 2.67 -0.68
N VAL A 81 8.62 3.60 0.25
CA VAL A 81 9.83 3.71 1.10
C VAL A 81 9.46 3.90 2.57
N GLN A 82 8.35 3.32 2.99
CA GLN A 82 7.84 3.48 4.35
C GLN A 82 8.78 2.94 5.43
N TYR A 83 9.66 2.01 5.06
CA TYR A 83 10.71 1.51 5.96
C TYR A 83 11.65 2.62 6.45
N GLU A 84 11.87 3.69 5.67
CA GLU A 84 12.72 4.80 6.06
C GLU A 84 12.22 5.55 7.30
N GLU A 85 10.89 5.65 7.47
CA GLU A 85 10.30 6.29 8.66
C GLU A 85 10.57 5.50 9.96
N HIS A 86 11.00 4.24 9.84
CA HIS A 86 11.31 3.34 10.93
C HIS A 86 12.74 2.80 10.88
N HIS A 87 13.63 3.49 10.16
CA HIS A 87 15.00 3.03 9.92
C HIS A 87 15.76 2.66 11.21
N GLU A 88 15.70 3.51 12.24
CA GLU A 88 16.36 3.26 13.53
C GLU A 88 15.83 1.99 14.21
N TYR A 89 14.53 1.71 14.08
CA TYR A 89 13.92 0.50 14.60
C TYR A 89 14.44 -0.73 13.84
N TRP A 90 14.45 -0.69 12.52
CA TRP A 90 14.92 -1.81 11.71
C TRP A 90 16.39 -2.16 11.99
N GLN A 91 17.22 -1.15 12.27
CA GLN A 91 18.64 -1.36 12.63
C GLN A 91 18.85 -2.05 13.98
N THR A 92 17.81 -2.34 14.74
CA THR A 92 17.93 -3.17 15.97
C THR A 92 17.98 -4.66 15.69
N PHE A 93 17.73 -5.10 14.48
CA PHE A 93 17.85 -6.49 14.04
C PHE A 93 19.27 -6.78 13.56
N ASP A 94 19.73 -8.04 13.75
CA ASP A 94 21.09 -8.44 13.40
C ASP A 94 21.30 -8.49 11.88
N GLU A 95 20.30 -9.00 11.15
CA GLU A 95 20.32 -9.10 9.69
C GLU A 95 19.17 -8.29 9.09
N VAL A 96 19.45 -7.08 8.68
CA VAL A 96 18.50 -6.22 7.95
C VAL A 96 19.22 -5.52 6.80
N THR A 97 18.58 -5.56 5.64
CA THR A 97 18.97 -4.72 4.48
C THR A 97 17.76 -3.97 3.96
N PHE A 98 18.00 -2.92 3.19
CA PHE A 98 16.98 -2.09 2.56
C PHE A 98 17.06 -2.18 1.03
N ASN A 99 17.50 -3.33 0.56
CA ASN A 99 17.53 -3.64 -0.86
C ASN A 99 16.17 -4.12 -1.37
N ASP A 100 16.05 -4.26 -2.68
CA ASP A 100 14.81 -4.67 -3.34
C ASP A 100 14.34 -6.09 -2.96
N GLU A 101 15.22 -6.95 -2.41
CA GLU A 101 14.87 -8.32 -2.03
C GLU A 101 14.25 -8.42 -0.64
N ASP A 102 14.40 -7.39 0.20
CA ASP A 102 14.03 -7.41 1.62
C ASP A 102 12.92 -6.41 1.99
N ILE A 103 12.36 -5.73 1.01
CA ILE A 103 11.21 -4.84 1.16
C ILE A 103 10.04 -5.29 0.30
N MET A 104 8.83 -5.10 0.77
CA MET A 104 7.63 -5.42 -0.01
C MET A 104 6.45 -4.52 0.31
N SER A 105 5.51 -4.45 -0.62
CA SER A 105 4.20 -3.86 -0.41
C SER A 105 3.10 -4.81 -0.88
N PHE A 106 1.95 -4.76 -0.23
CA PHE A 106 0.79 -5.54 -0.63
C PHE A 106 -0.52 -4.77 -0.48
N THR A 107 -1.50 -5.16 -1.28
CA THR A 107 -2.86 -4.61 -1.27
C THR A 107 -3.88 -5.71 -1.49
N ILE A 108 -4.93 -5.74 -0.67
CA ILE A 108 -6.10 -6.60 -0.86
C ILE A 108 -7.33 -5.72 -1.06
N PRO A 109 -7.93 -5.71 -2.23
CA PRO A 109 -9.16 -4.99 -2.48
C PRO A 109 -10.36 -5.69 -1.80
N ILE A 110 -10.98 -4.99 -0.86
CA ILE A 110 -12.21 -5.44 -0.16
C ILE A 110 -13.45 -4.97 -0.91
N ASP A 111 -13.43 -3.74 -1.39
CA ASP A 111 -14.47 -3.18 -2.23
C ASP A 111 -13.85 -2.28 -3.31
N LEU A 112 -14.44 -2.30 -4.50
CA LEU A 112 -13.94 -1.57 -5.66
C LEU A 112 -15.07 -0.76 -6.28
N PRO A 113 -14.75 0.37 -6.94
CA PRO A 113 -15.72 1.09 -7.75
C PRO A 113 -16.23 0.22 -8.90
N SER A 114 -17.36 0.60 -9.48
CA SER A 114 -17.99 -0.09 -10.62
C SER A 114 -17.07 -0.22 -11.83
N GLY A 115 -16.09 0.68 -11.95
CA GLY A 115 -15.05 0.63 -12.97
C GLY A 115 -13.74 1.22 -12.47
N GLY A 116 -12.61 0.73 -12.96
CA GLY A 116 -11.26 1.14 -12.52
C GLY A 116 -10.84 0.54 -11.19
N GLY A 117 -10.03 1.25 -10.43
CA GLY A 117 -9.67 0.88 -9.05
C GLY A 117 -8.52 -0.09 -8.93
N GLY A 118 -7.64 -0.20 -9.91
CA GLY A 118 -6.41 -0.98 -9.89
C GLY A 118 -5.16 -0.16 -9.57
N LEU A 119 -4.04 -0.59 -10.12
CA LEU A 119 -2.73 0.01 -10.00
C LEU A 119 -2.09 0.18 -11.39
N TYR A 120 -1.59 1.37 -11.70
CA TYR A 120 -0.63 1.54 -12.79
C TYR A 120 0.76 1.22 -12.28
N THR A 121 1.54 0.51 -13.07
CA THR A 121 2.95 0.22 -12.81
C THR A 121 3.81 0.63 -13.99
N TRP A 122 5.08 0.89 -13.75
CA TRP A 122 6.09 1.18 -14.75
C TRP A 122 7.27 0.23 -14.57
N ALA A 123 7.86 -0.21 -15.67
CA ALA A 123 9.07 -1.03 -15.67
C ALA A 123 10.36 -0.18 -15.55
N ASP A 124 10.24 1.12 -15.33
CA ASP A 124 11.38 2.00 -15.11
C ASP A 124 12.02 1.71 -13.76
N GLU A 125 13.31 1.43 -13.78
CA GLU A 125 14.12 1.43 -12.55
C GLU A 125 14.34 2.86 -12.09
N VAL A 126 13.93 3.13 -10.88
CA VAL A 126 14.07 4.47 -10.27
C VAL A 126 14.86 4.37 -8.98
N ASN A 127 15.74 5.33 -8.76
CA ASN A 127 16.36 5.46 -7.45
C ASN A 127 15.32 6.03 -6.47
N PRO A 128 14.89 5.26 -5.45
CA PRO A 128 13.84 5.68 -4.53
C PRO A 128 14.19 6.97 -3.79
N TYR A 129 15.47 7.23 -3.54
CA TYR A 129 15.94 8.42 -2.82
C TYR A 129 15.99 9.69 -3.68
N SER A 130 16.06 9.55 -5.00
CA SER A 130 16.09 10.68 -5.93
C SER A 130 14.74 10.96 -6.58
N PHE A 131 13.81 9.99 -6.51
CA PHE A 131 12.48 10.13 -7.07
C PHE A 131 11.60 10.95 -6.13
N ASN A 132 11.47 12.23 -6.41
CA ASN A 132 10.79 13.18 -5.54
C ASN A 132 9.26 12.96 -5.61
N TYR A 133 8.64 12.62 -4.49
CA TYR A 133 7.21 12.31 -4.31
C TYR A 133 6.21 13.39 -4.75
N THR A 134 6.68 14.59 -5.00
CA THR A 134 5.89 15.71 -5.52
C THR A 134 5.94 15.79 -7.04
N THR A 135 6.11 14.67 -7.72
CA THR A 135 6.24 14.68 -9.18
C THR A 135 5.01 15.25 -9.85
N THR A 136 5.13 16.49 -10.19
CA THR A 136 4.31 17.17 -11.17
C THR A 136 4.41 16.44 -12.52
N GLU A 137 3.41 16.61 -13.38
CA GLU A 137 3.32 16.06 -14.74
C GLU A 137 4.64 16.12 -15.54
N ASN A 138 5.52 17.06 -15.21
CA ASN A 138 6.82 17.27 -15.89
C ASN A 138 7.84 16.13 -15.71
N LYS A 139 7.81 15.37 -14.60
CA LYS A 139 8.72 14.23 -14.41
C LYS A 139 8.20 12.93 -15.00
N MET A 140 6.89 12.83 -15.28
CA MET A 140 6.34 11.69 -15.99
C MET A 140 6.84 11.60 -17.44
N THR A 141 7.31 12.70 -18.02
CA THR A 141 7.95 12.74 -19.35
C THR A 141 9.36 12.14 -19.35
N GLU A 142 9.95 11.92 -18.19
CA GLU A 142 11.27 11.29 -18.06
C GLU A 142 11.17 9.76 -18.01
N LEU A 143 9.98 9.20 -17.78
CA LEU A 143 9.77 7.75 -17.79
C LEU A 143 9.87 7.23 -19.23
N LYS A 144 10.66 6.17 -19.38
CA LYS A 144 10.97 5.56 -20.69
C LYS A 144 9.92 4.53 -21.10
N ASN A 145 9.29 3.90 -20.11
CA ASN A 145 8.32 2.85 -20.33
C ASN A 145 6.90 3.38 -20.17
N GLU A 146 6.00 2.80 -20.94
CA GLU A 146 4.57 3.09 -20.79
C GLU A 146 4.03 2.48 -19.50
N LYS A 147 3.02 3.13 -18.93
CA LYS A 147 2.32 2.60 -17.77
C LYS A 147 1.49 1.37 -18.13
N VAL A 148 1.59 0.34 -17.32
CA VAL A 148 0.81 -0.89 -17.44
C VAL A 148 -0.35 -0.86 -16.42
N PRO A 149 -1.60 -0.99 -16.86
CA PRO A 149 -2.74 -1.08 -15.96
C PRO A 149 -2.85 -2.50 -15.38
N ASN A 150 -2.90 -2.59 -14.06
CA ASN A 150 -3.17 -3.82 -13.32
C ASN A 150 -4.51 -3.66 -12.61
N LEU A 151 -5.56 -4.25 -13.16
CA LEU A 151 -6.89 -4.20 -12.57
C LEU A 151 -6.92 -5.10 -11.32
N TYR A 152 -7.56 -4.60 -10.28
CA TYR A 152 -7.77 -5.38 -9.07
C TYR A 152 -9.06 -6.20 -9.14
N ASN A 153 -9.04 -7.38 -8.55
CA ASN A 153 -10.21 -8.19 -8.26
C ASN A 153 -10.45 -8.23 -6.75
N LYS A 154 -11.72 -8.15 -6.34
CA LYS A 154 -12.07 -8.20 -4.91
C LYS A 154 -11.60 -9.51 -4.27
N GLY A 155 -10.91 -9.41 -3.15
CA GLY A 155 -10.39 -10.55 -2.40
C GLY A 155 -9.08 -11.12 -2.93
N GLU A 156 -8.56 -10.66 -4.06
CA GLU A 156 -7.26 -11.08 -4.58
C GLU A 156 -6.15 -10.17 -4.04
N MET A 157 -5.15 -10.76 -3.41
CA MET A 157 -3.99 -10.01 -2.94
C MET A 157 -3.04 -9.73 -4.11
N VAL A 158 -2.67 -8.47 -4.23
CA VAL A 158 -1.58 -8.01 -5.10
C VAL A 158 -0.41 -7.63 -4.21
N TYR A 159 0.76 -8.18 -4.47
CA TYR A 159 1.99 -7.82 -3.77
C TYR A 159 3.14 -7.68 -4.75
N PHE A 160 4.14 -6.95 -4.35
CA PHE A 160 5.42 -6.86 -5.06
C PHE A 160 6.56 -6.71 -4.04
N VAL A 161 7.69 -7.28 -4.40
CA VAL A 161 8.95 -7.16 -3.67
C VAL A 161 9.80 -6.11 -4.39
N GLY A 162 10.45 -5.23 -3.63
CA GLY A 162 11.27 -4.16 -4.18
C GLY A 162 10.55 -2.84 -4.45
N HIS A 163 11.30 -1.93 -5.07
CA HIS A 163 10.87 -0.57 -5.37
C HIS A 163 10.13 -0.48 -6.71
N LEU A 164 8.89 -0.96 -6.74
CA LEU A 164 8.05 -0.83 -7.93
C LEU A 164 7.49 0.58 -8.06
N LEU A 165 7.77 1.24 -9.19
CA LEU A 165 7.15 2.51 -9.53
C LEU A 165 5.68 2.32 -9.86
N HIS A 166 4.80 2.97 -9.12
CA HIS A 166 3.37 2.75 -9.26
C HIS A 166 2.51 3.98 -8.97
N GLN A 167 1.26 3.89 -9.37
CA GLN A 167 0.22 4.90 -9.10
C GLN A 167 -1.14 4.22 -8.98
N MET A 168 -1.94 4.64 -8.03
CA MET A 168 -3.33 4.21 -7.90
C MET A 168 -4.15 4.61 -9.14
N MET A 169 -4.83 3.65 -9.76
CA MET A 169 -5.74 3.91 -10.88
C MET A 169 -6.99 4.66 -10.41
N PRO A 170 -7.53 5.57 -11.24
CA PRO A 170 -8.80 6.23 -10.96
C PRO A 170 -9.97 5.25 -11.03
N GLY A 171 -11.10 5.65 -10.45
CA GLY A 171 -12.41 5.11 -10.78
C GLY A 171 -12.86 5.59 -12.17
N ILE A 172 -13.60 4.76 -12.88
CA ILE A 172 -14.15 5.07 -14.22
C ILE A 172 -15.67 5.09 -14.12
N ASN A 173 -16.30 6.15 -14.63
CA ASN A 173 -17.77 6.33 -14.57
C ASN A 173 -18.32 6.25 -13.13
N VAL A 174 -17.65 6.89 -12.21
CA VAL A 174 -17.88 6.79 -10.76
C VAL A 174 -19.30 7.17 -10.39
N GLN A 175 -19.95 6.27 -9.66
CA GLN A 175 -21.29 6.47 -9.12
C GLN A 175 -21.24 7.01 -7.69
N PRO A 176 -22.27 7.70 -7.20
CA PRO A 176 -22.30 8.22 -5.83
C PRO A 176 -22.18 7.16 -4.74
N THR A 177 -22.46 5.90 -5.06
CA THR A 177 -22.35 4.76 -4.15
C THR A 177 -21.01 4.07 -4.21
N ASP A 178 -20.16 4.43 -5.18
CA ASP A 178 -18.86 3.81 -5.37
C ASP A 178 -17.92 4.12 -4.21
N ARG A 179 -17.12 3.14 -3.89
CA ARG A 179 -16.06 3.22 -2.90
C ARG A 179 -14.94 2.27 -3.28
N ARG A 180 -13.76 2.59 -2.82
CA ARG A 180 -12.61 1.73 -2.84
C ARG A 180 -12.18 1.49 -1.40
N ILE A 181 -12.21 0.24 -0.99
CA ILE A 181 -11.74 -0.21 0.32
C ILE A 181 -10.66 -1.25 0.08
N THR A 182 -9.48 -0.98 0.60
CA THR A 182 -8.35 -1.91 0.51
C THR A 182 -7.74 -2.13 1.89
N VAL A 183 -7.26 -3.34 2.15
CA VAL A 183 -6.25 -3.58 3.20
C VAL A 183 -4.90 -3.43 2.55
N GLN A 184 -4.03 -2.65 3.14
CA GLN A 184 -2.68 -2.40 2.62
C GLN A 184 -1.66 -2.50 3.73
N GLY A 185 -0.45 -2.86 3.36
CA GLY A 185 0.68 -2.89 4.26
C GLY A 185 1.99 -3.08 3.51
N HIS A 186 3.04 -2.98 4.30
CA HIS A 186 4.41 -3.16 3.85
C HIS A 186 5.05 -4.32 4.62
N GLY A 187 6.14 -4.83 4.13
CA GLY A 187 6.96 -5.81 4.82
C GLY A 187 8.44 -5.43 4.74
N GLN A 188 9.14 -5.64 5.83
CA GLN A 188 10.59 -5.59 5.92
C GLN A 188 11.09 -6.94 6.37
N LYS A 189 12.06 -7.51 5.65
CA LYS A 189 12.70 -8.75 6.04
C LYS A 189 13.85 -8.46 7.00
N CYS A 190 13.80 -9.08 8.17
CA CYS A 190 14.82 -8.97 9.20
C CYS A 190 15.05 -10.35 9.79
N ASP A 191 16.31 -10.76 9.95
CA ASP A 191 16.69 -12.07 10.50
C ASP A 191 15.98 -13.25 9.80
N GLY A 192 15.81 -13.14 8.47
CA GLY A 192 15.12 -14.15 7.66
C GLY A 192 13.58 -14.15 7.77
N VAL A 193 12.97 -13.23 8.53
CA VAL A 193 11.52 -13.15 8.78
C VAL A 193 10.94 -11.89 8.17
N TRP A 194 9.87 -12.01 7.39
CA TRP A 194 9.11 -10.87 6.90
C TRP A 194 8.21 -10.31 8.00
N ARG A 195 8.39 -9.06 8.34
CA ARG A 195 7.63 -8.32 9.36
C ARG A 195 6.68 -7.35 8.69
N LEU A 196 5.37 -7.62 8.81
CA LEU A 196 4.33 -6.81 8.20
C LEU A 196 3.95 -5.63 9.08
N TYR A 197 3.83 -4.47 8.47
CA TYR A 197 3.52 -3.21 9.14
C TYR A 197 2.79 -2.23 8.21
N TRP A 198 2.43 -1.08 8.77
CA TRP A 198 1.87 0.05 8.04
C TRP A 198 2.75 1.26 8.11
#